data_64ac05392e45c19012b4cb60dd10a444
#
_entry.id   64ac05392e45c19012b4cb60dd10a444
#
_cell.length_a   1.000
_cell.length_b   1.000
_cell.length_c   1.000
_cell.angle_alpha   90.00
_cell.angle_beta   90.00
_cell.angle_gamma   90.00
#
_symmetry.space_group_name_H-M   'P 1'
#
loop_
_entity.id
_entity.type
_entity.pdbx_description
1 polymer ?
#
loop_
_entity_poly.entity_id
_entity_poly.type
_entity_poly.pdbx_seq_one_letter_code
_entity_poly.pdbx_strand_id
1 'polypeptide(L)'
;KVAFVGATGAGKTTITNLINRFYDIADGKIRYDGININKIKKADLRRSLGIVLQETNLFTGTVMDNIRYGELNATDEECIKAAKLSGADDFITRLPEGYNTVLTNNGANLSQGQRQLIAIARAAVADPPVMILDEATSSIDTRTEAIVQKGMDKLMEGRTVFVIAHRLSTIMNSDVIMVLDHGRIIERGNHEKLLAEKGTYYQLYTGAFELE
;
A
#
# COMPACT_ATOMS: atom_id res chain seq x y z
N LYS A 1 -8.73 5.89 -7.50
CA LYS A 1 -7.61 4.95 -7.39
C LYS A 1 -6.77 4.97 -8.66
N VAL A 2 -5.45 5.09 -8.52
CA VAL A 2 -4.48 5.07 -9.63
C VAL A 2 -3.63 3.83 -9.49
N ALA A 3 -3.58 2.99 -10.53
CA ALA A 3 -2.71 1.83 -10.59
C ALA A 3 -1.47 2.13 -11.45
N PHE A 4 -0.30 1.83 -10.91
CA PHE A 4 0.95 1.79 -11.66
C PHE A 4 1.25 0.36 -12.09
N VAL A 5 1.43 0.16 -13.39
CA VAL A 5 1.72 -1.13 -14.03
C VAL A 5 2.97 -1.02 -14.88
N GLY A 6 3.70 -2.09 -15.02
CA GLY A 6 4.91 -2.15 -15.82
C GLY A 6 5.85 -3.24 -15.33
N ALA A 7 6.83 -3.60 -16.14
CA ALA A 7 7.85 -4.59 -15.78
C ALA A 7 8.68 -4.16 -14.56
N THR A 8 9.36 -5.10 -13.95
CA THR A 8 10.35 -4.83 -12.90
C THR A 8 11.39 -3.83 -13.42
N GLY A 9 11.70 -2.82 -12.62
CA GLY A 9 12.59 -1.73 -13.02
C GLY A 9 11.97 -0.63 -13.89
N ALA A 10 10.68 -0.70 -14.23
CA ALA A 10 10.01 0.33 -15.02
C ALA A 10 9.89 1.70 -14.31
N GLY A 11 10.13 1.77 -13.01
CA GLY A 11 10.10 3.02 -12.23
C GLY A 11 8.89 3.17 -11.30
N LYS A 12 8.08 2.13 -11.10
CA LYS A 12 6.89 2.16 -10.23
C LYS A 12 7.21 2.62 -8.81
N THR A 13 8.16 1.96 -8.16
CA THR A 13 8.63 2.31 -6.81
C THR A 13 9.28 3.68 -6.77
N THR A 14 9.96 4.09 -7.83
CA THR A 14 10.57 5.42 -7.91
C THR A 14 9.51 6.51 -7.81
N ILE A 15 8.39 6.38 -8.53
CA ILE A 15 7.28 7.35 -8.46
C ILE A 15 6.72 7.45 -7.05
N THR A 16 6.46 6.33 -6.39
CA THR A 16 5.93 6.34 -5.02
C THR A 16 6.92 6.96 -4.03
N ASN A 17 8.21 6.71 -4.20
CA ASN A 17 9.25 7.33 -3.39
C ASN A 17 9.34 8.86 -3.59
N LEU A 18 9.11 9.33 -4.82
CA LEU A 18 9.07 10.77 -5.12
C LEU A 18 7.81 11.43 -4.54
N ILE A 19 6.65 10.76 -4.58
CA ILE A 19 5.41 11.26 -3.95
C ILE A 19 5.62 11.40 -2.42
N ASN A 20 6.28 10.42 -1.79
CA ASN A 20 6.63 10.46 -0.36
C ASN A 20 7.77 11.43 -0.02
N ARG A 21 8.38 12.00 -1.05
CA ARG A 21 9.53 12.89 -0.91
C ARG A 21 10.66 12.24 -0.13
N PHE A 22 10.95 10.96 -0.39
CA PHE A 22 12.17 10.31 0.08
C PHE A 22 13.39 10.85 -0.64
N TYR A 23 13.19 11.31 -1.88
CA TYR A 23 14.16 12.04 -2.68
C TYR A 23 13.53 13.34 -3.16
N ASP A 24 14.31 14.41 -3.18
CA ASP A 24 13.90 15.66 -3.80
C ASP A 24 14.15 15.58 -5.30
N ILE A 25 13.17 16.04 -6.11
CA ILE A 25 13.30 16.09 -7.57
C ILE A 25 14.18 17.27 -7.99
N ALA A 26 15.10 17.03 -8.93
CA ALA A 26 15.98 18.07 -9.47
C ALA A 26 15.24 18.99 -10.45
N ASP A 27 14.29 18.46 -11.20
CA ASP A 27 13.50 19.19 -12.18
C ASP A 27 12.05 18.72 -12.18
N GLY A 28 11.13 19.57 -12.63
CA GLY A 28 9.70 19.28 -12.62
C GLY A 28 9.01 19.69 -11.31
N LYS A 29 7.74 19.29 -11.15
CA LYS A 29 6.90 19.62 -9.99
C LYS A 29 5.94 18.49 -9.70
N ILE A 30 5.84 18.11 -8.42
CA ILE A 30 4.74 17.31 -7.88
C ILE A 30 3.88 18.25 -7.05
N ARG A 31 2.57 18.22 -7.25
CA ARG A 31 1.63 19.05 -6.49
C ARG A 31 0.68 18.20 -5.67
N TYR A 32 0.45 18.62 -4.44
CA TYR A 32 -0.55 18.08 -3.53
C TYR A 32 -1.60 19.18 -3.32
N ASP A 33 -2.84 18.93 -3.73
CA ASP A 33 -3.92 19.93 -3.74
C ASP A 33 -3.51 21.30 -4.33
N GLY A 34 -2.79 21.25 -5.46
CA GLY A 34 -2.30 22.45 -6.15
C GLY A 34 -1.00 23.03 -5.60
N ILE A 35 -0.57 22.63 -4.41
CA ILE A 35 0.64 23.13 -3.76
C ILE A 35 1.83 22.26 -4.15
N ASN A 36 2.94 22.87 -4.59
CA ASN A 36 4.17 22.12 -4.83
C ASN A 36 4.65 21.47 -3.52
N ILE A 37 4.86 20.15 -3.54
CA ILE A 37 5.26 19.40 -2.34
C ILE A 37 6.56 19.89 -1.70
N ASN A 38 7.45 20.54 -2.47
CA ASN A 38 8.66 21.15 -1.96
C ASN A 38 8.40 22.36 -1.05
N LYS A 39 7.20 22.96 -1.12
CA LYS A 39 6.74 24.05 -0.25
C LYS A 39 6.03 23.54 1.02
N ILE A 40 5.75 22.25 1.11
CA ILE A 40 5.11 21.62 2.27
C ILE A 40 6.22 21.06 3.16
N LYS A 41 6.09 21.23 4.48
CA LYS A 41 7.04 20.60 5.42
C LYS A 41 6.97 19.07 5.25
N LYS A 42 8.13 18.40 5.17
CA LYS A 42 8.20 16.93 4.96
C LYS A 42 7.37 16.15 5.99
N ALA A 43 7.39 16.60 7.25
CA ALA A 43 6.62 15.95 8.32
C ALA A 43 5.10 16.04 8.07
N ASP A 44 4.60 17.19 7.63
CA ASP A 44 3.18 17.42 7.37
C ASP A 44 2.73 16.64 6.12
N LEU A 45 3.54 16.65 5.05
CA LEU A 45 3.28 15.85 3.85
C LEU A 45 3.18 14.36 4.21
N ARG A 46 4.17 13.82 4.92
CA ARG A 46 4.23 12.40 5.26
C ARG A 46 3.14 11.97 6.23
N ARG A 47 2.67 12.86 7.09
CA ARG A 47 1.51 12.59 7.96
C ARG A 47 0.21 12.43 7.17
N SER A 48 0.10 13.08 6.01
CA SER A 48 -1.06 12.96 5.12
C SER A 48 -0.99 11.76 4.17
N LEU A 49 0.14 11.04 4.13
CA LEU A 49 0.40 9.91 3.26
C LEU A 49 0.52 8.63 4.10
N GLY A 50 -0.37 7.68 3.91
CA GLY A 50 -0.23 6.33 4.44
C GLY A 50 0.52 5.44 3.46
N ILE A 51 1.33 4.53 3.97
CA ILE A 51 2.12 3.61 3.16
C ILE A 51 1.95 2.19 3.66
N VAL A 52 1.62 1.26 2.76
CA VAL A 52 1.71 -0.18 3.00
C VAL A 52 2.62 -0.77 1.94
N LEU A 53 3.79 -1.23 2.38
CA LEU A 53 4.80 -1.81 1.50
C LEU A 53 4.69 -3.33 1.45
N GLN A 54 5.26 -3.93 0.42
CA GLN A 54 5.42 -5.38 0.28
C GLN A 54 6.16 -5.98 1.47
N GLU A 55 7.30 -5.40 1.81
CA GLU A 55 8.07 -5.81 2.99
C GLU A 55 7.58 -5.04 4.21
N THR A 56 7.03 -5.78 5.16
CA THR A 56 6.52 -5.23 6.40
C THR A 56 7.57 -5.29 7.48
N ASN A 57 7.98 -4.14 7.97
CA ASN A 57 8.87 -4.02 9.12
C ASN A 57 8.06 -3.79 10.39
N LEU A 58 8.22 -4.70 11.36
CA LEU A 58 7.67 -4.58 12.71
C LEU A 58 8.80 -4.32 13.70
N PHE A 59 8.50 -3.48 14.70
CA PHE A 59 9.49 -3.16 15.73
C PHE A 59 9.42 -4.16 16.88
N THR A 60 10.50 -4.26 17.63
CA THR A 60 10.49 -4.89 18.95
C THR A 60 9.56 -4.09 19.87
N GLY A 61 8.53 -4.74 20.37
CA GLY A 61 7.46 -4.15 21.19
C GLY A 61 6.19 -4.97 21.07
N THR A 62 5.12 -4.52 21.71
CA THR A 62 3.85 -5.24 21.64
C THR A 62 3.18 -5.11 20.26
N VAL A 63 2.22 -5.98 19.98
CA VAL A 63 1.35 -5.84 18.80
C VAL A 63 0.64 -4.49 18.84
N MET A 64 0.13 -4.09 20.02
CA MET A 64 -0.52 -2.80 20.22
C MET A 64 0.40 -1.63 19.87
N ASP A 65 1.67 -1.65 20.33
CA ASP A 65 2.65 -0.61 20.01
C ASP A 65 2.91 -0.51 18.52
N ASN A 66 2.99 -1.66 17.85
CA ASN A 66 3.20 -1.72 16.40
C ASN A 66 2.04 -1.12 15.61
N ILE A 67 0.80 -1.30 16.05
CA ILE A 67 -0.37 -0.67 15.43
C ILE A 67 -0.39 0.83 15.74
N ARG A 68 -0.22 1.21 17.02
CA ARG A 68 -0.22 2.61 17.49
C ARG A 68 0.87 3.46 16.88
N TYR A 69 1.92 2.85 16.32
CA TYR A 69 2.96 3.60 15.62
C TYR A 69 2.42 4.41 14.43
N GLY A 70 1.28 4.05 13.87
CA GLY A 70 0.59 4.84 12.84
C GLY A 70 0.07 6.19 13.36
N GLU A 71 -0.40 6.23 14.63
CA GLU A 71 -0.84 7.43 15.33
C GLU A 71 -0.54 7.27 16.83
N LEU A 72 0.50 7.92 17.29
CA LEU A 72 1.05 7.73 18.65
C LEU A 72 0.07 8.11 19.77
N ASN A 73 -0.88 8.98 19.48
CA ASN A 73 -1.91 9.41 20.43
C ASN A 73 -3.20 8.57 20.35
N ALA A 74 -3.24 7.54 19.50
CA ALA A 74 -4.41 6.69 19.36
C ALA A 74 -4.68 5.91 20.66
N THR A 75 -5.96 5.80 21.02
CA THR A 75 -6.40 4.98 22.14
C THR A 75 -6.31 3.49 21.80
N ASP A 76 -6.39 2.62 22.81
CA ASP A 76 -6.45 1.17 22.61
C ASP A 76 -7.65 0.79 21.74
N GLU A 77 -8.81 1.41 21.98
CA GLU A 77 -10.03 1.19 21.21
C GLU A 77 -9.86 1.55 19.72
N GLU A 78 -9.19 2.66 19.43
CA GLU A 78 -8.89 3.08 18.05
C GLU A 78 -7.95 2.08 17.36
N CYS A 79 -6.93 1.60 18.06
CA CYS A 79 -6.01 0.57 17.56
C CYS A 79 -6.74 -0.76 17.32
N ILE A 80 -7.61 -1.18 18.23
CA ILE A 80 -8.42 -2.40 18.07
C ILE A 80 -9.40 -2.26 16.90
N LYS A 81 -10.03 -1.10 16.73
CA LYS A 81 -10.90 -0.80 15.60
C LYS A 81 -10.13 -0.91 14.28
N ALA A 82 -8.92 -0.38 14.21
CA ALA A 82 -8.05 -0.50 13.04
C ALA A 82 -7.64 -1.95 12.76
N ALA A 83 -7.34 -2.74 13.79
CA ALA A 83 -7.06 -4.17 13.67
C ALA A 83 -8.25 -4.97 13.15
N LYS A 84 -9.47 -4.64 13.59
CA LYS A 84 -10.71 -5.24 13.06
C LYS A 84 -10.93 -4.87 11.60
N LEU A 85 -10.68 -3.63 11.22
CA LEU A 85 -10.79 -3.17 9.84
C LEU A 85 -9.84 -3.95 8.93
N SER A 86 -8.60 -4.13 9.35
CA SER A 86 -7.58 -4.86 8.57
C SER A 86 -7.80 -6.37 8.53
N GLY A 87 -8.59 -6.93 9.46
CA GLY A 87 -8.73 -8.37 9.68
C GLY A 87 -7.64 -8.98 10.58
N ALA A 88 -6.84 -8.16 11.25
CA ALA A 88 -5.79 -8.61 12.15
C ALA A 88 -6.32 -9.08 13.51
N ASP A 89 -7.43 -8.54 13.99
CA ASP A 89 -8.01 -8.81 15.31
C ASP A 89 -8.20 -10.32 15.56
N ASP A 90 -8.65 -11.04 14.56
CA ASP A 90 -8.92 -12.49 14.64
C ASP A 90 -7.69 -13.31 15.05
N PHE A 91 -6.52 -13.04 14.48
CA PHE A 91 -5.33 -13.78 14.88
C PHE A 91 -4.68 -13.19 16.13
N ILE A 92 -4.74 -11.86 16.32
CA ILE A 92 -4.15 -11.19 17.49
C ILE A 92 -4.79 -11.72 18.78
N THR A 93 -6.12 -11.83 18.82
CA THR A 93 -6.84 -12.34 19.99
C THR A 93 -6.55 -13.81 20.33
N ARG A 94 -5.99 -14.56 19.38
CA ARG A 94 -5.53 -15.96 19.58
C ARG A 94 -4.07 -16.08 20.02
N LEU A 95 -3.32 -14.98 20.02
CA LEU A 95 -1.97 -14.97 20.56
C LEU A 95 -2.00 -15.11 22.08
N PRO A 96 -0.97 -15.69 22.71
CA PRO A 96 -0.96 -15.96 24.15
C PRO A 96 -1.29 -14.75 25.02
N GLU A 97 -0.81 -13.57 24.64
CA GLU A 97 -1.05 -12.31 25.36
C GLU A 97 -1.86 -11.31 24.52
N GLY A 98 -2.54 -11.78 23.46
CA GLY A 98 -3.35 -10.94 22.59
C GLY A 98 -2.56 -9.72 22.05
N TYR A 99 -3.13 -8.54 22.21
CA TYR A 99 -2.50 -7.26 21.80
C TYR A 99 -1.22 -6.93 22.57
N ASN A 100 -1.02 -7.51 23.75
CA ASN A 100 0.18 -7.32 24.57
C ASN A 100 1.31 -8.30 24.22
N THR A 101 1.08 -9.20 23.27
CA THR A 101 2.13 -10.10 22.77
C THR A 101 3.31 -9.31 22.24
N VAL A 102 4.51 -9.60 22.77
CA VAL A 102 5.74 -8.93 22.37
C VAL A 102 6.27 -9.54 21.08
N LEU A 103 6.53 -8.69 20.11
CA LEU A 103 7.15 -9.02 18.84
C LEU A 103 8.65 -8.72 18.91
N THR A 104 9.45 -9.63 18.40
CA THR A 104 10.91 -9.48 18.28
C THR A 104 11.37 -9.89 16.88
N ASN A 105 12.57 -9.50 16.50
CA ASN A 105 13.16 -9.89 15.22
C ASN A 105 12.20 -9.70 14.03
N ASN A 106 11.65 -8.50 13.89
CA ASN A 106 10.70 -8.16 12.82
C ASN A 106 9.43 -9.02 12.82
N GLY A 107 8.95 -9.46 13.98
CA GLY A 107 7.78 -10.33 14.09
C GLY A 107 8.04 -11.73 13.54
N ALA A 108 9.22 -12.30 13.79
CA ALA A 108 9.63 -13.61 13.27
C ALA A 108 8.69 -14.76 13.68
N ASN A 109 7.92 -14.60 14.76
CA ASN A 109 6.91 -15.55 15.23
C ASN A 109 5.57 -15.45 14.49
N LEU A 110 5.43 -14.47 13.58
CA LEU A 110 4.23 -14.26 12.76
C LEU A 110 4.48 -14.68 11.32
N SER A 111 3.42 -15.13 10.64
CA SER A 111 3.47 -15.34 9.19
C SER A 111 3.60 -14.00 8.45
N GLN A 112 4.03 -14.02 7.20
CA GLN A 112 4.12 -12.83 6.38
C GLN A 112 2.75 -12.13 6.24
N GLY A 113 1.68 -12.89 6.03
CA GLY A 113 0.33 -12.34 5.96
C GLY A 113 -0.10 -11.67 7.26
N GLN A 114 0.19 -12.28 8.42
CA GLN A 114 -0.11 -11.69 9.73
C GLN A 114 0.65 -10.37 9.94
N ARG A 115 1.93 -10.31 9.56
CA ARG A 115 2.71 -9.06 9.61
C ARG A 115 2.09 -8.00 8.70
N GLN A 116 1.64 -8.37 7.52
CA GLN A 116 0.99 -7.45 6.58
C GLN A 116 -0.33 -6.93 7.13
N LEU A 117 -1.15 -7.76 7.79
CA LEU A 117 -2.38 -7.32 8.45
C LEU A 117 -2.11 -6.28 9.56
N ILE A 118 -1.02 -6.42 10.32
CA ILE A 118 -0.58 -5.42 11.30
C ILE A 118 -0.17 -4.11 10.60
N ALA A 119 0.53 -4.19 9.46
CA ALA A 119 0.90 -2.99 8.69
C ALA A 119 -0.33 -2.26 8.14
N ILE A 120 -1.36 -2.99 7.70
CA ILE A 120 -2.63 -2.41 7.27
C ILE A 120 -3.34 -1.74 8.45
N ALA A 121 -3.36 -2.36 9.62
CA ALA A 121 -3.93 -1.77 10.84
C ALA A 121 -3.19 -0.50 11.26
N ARG A 122 -1.85 -0.49 11.16
CA ARG A 122 -1.02 0.69 11.39
C ARG A 122 -1.38 1.84 10.46
N ALA A 123 -1.59 1.56 9.19
CA ALA A 123 -2.02 2.57 8.22
C ALA A 123 -3.46 3.03 8.49
N ALA A 124 -4.34 2.11 8.89
CA ALA A 124 -5.73 2.42 9.18
C ALA A 124 -5.91 3.34 10.40
N VAL A 125 -5.11 3.14 11.47
CA VAL A 125 -5.18 3.98 12.68
C VAL A 125 -4.71 5.41 12.41
N ALA A 126 -3.77 5.59 11.48
CA ALA A 126 -3.31 6.91 11.04
C ALA A 126 -4.36 7.68 10.23
N ASP A 127 -5.31 6.98 9.64
CA ASP A 127 -6.42 7.51 8.84
C ASP A 127 -6.01 8.59 7.82
N PRO A 128 -4.99 8.37 6.97
CA PRO A 128 -4.50 9.38 6.05
C PRO A 128 -5.44 9.54 4.85
N PRO A 129 -5.58 10.75 4.27
CA PRO A 129 -6.40 10.99 3.09
C PRO A 129 -5.84 10.38 1.81
N VAL A 130 -4.54 10.08 1.79
CA VAL A 130 -3.84 9.48 0.63
C VAL A 130 -3.13 8.22 1.06
N MET A 131 -3.29 7.15 0.28
CA MET A 131 -2.63 5.87 0.50
C MET A 131 -1.71 5.52 -0.67
N ILE A 132 -0.56 4.97 -0.33
CA ILE A 132 0.38 4.35 -1.28
C ILE A 132 0.53 2.89 -0.89
N LEU A 133 0.16 2.00 -1.80
CA LEU A 133 0.09 0.56 -1.56
C LEU A 133 0.99 -0.18 -2.55
N ASP A 134 1.75 -1.14 -2.05
CA ASP A 134 2.50 -2.09 -2.87
C ASP A 134 1.92 -3.50 -2.66
N GLU A 135 1.32 -4.05 -3.71
CA GLU A 135 0.49 -5.28 -3.66
C GLU A 135 1.29 -6.57 -3.80
N ALA A 136 2.52 -6.66 -3.54
CA ALA A 136 3.22 -7.93 -3.70
C ALA A 136 2.78 -8.97 -2.66
N THR A 137 2.28 -10.11 -3.14
CA THR A 137 1.68 -11.18 -2.32
C THR A 137 2.30 -12.54 -2.56
N SER A 138 3.45 -12.63 -3.17
CA SER A 138 4.05 -13.86 -3.70
C SER A 138 4.38 -14.97 -2.68
N SER A 139 4.20 -14.73 -1.38
CA SER A 139 4.60 -15.68 -0.32
C SER A 139 3.55 -15.88 0.77
N ILE A 140 2.28 -15.57 0.48
CA ILE A 140 1.17 -15.68 1.44
C ILE A 140 0.26 -16.82 0.99
N ASP A 141 -0.20 -17.66 1.94
CA ASP A 141 -1.20 -18.68 1.65
C ASP A 141 -2.53 -18.08 1.20
N THR A 142 -3.27 -18.80 0.36
CA THR A 142 -4.49 -18.31 -0.30
C THR A 142 -5.56 -17.79 0.68
N ARG A 143 -5.70 -18.42 1.85
CA ARG A 143 -6.71 -18.02 2.82
C ARG A 143 -6.34 -16.68 3.48
N THR A 144 -5.10 -16.56 3.93
CA THR A 144 -4.58 -15.30 4.52
C THR A 144 -4.53 -14.19 3.48
N GLU A 145 -4.20 -14.53 2.23
CA GLU A 145 -4.23 -13.60 1.11
C GLU A 145 -5.61 -12.96 0.91
N ALA A 146 -6.68 -13.74 0.98
CA ALA A 146 -8.05 -13.21 0.89
C ALA A 146 -8.38 -12.23 2.03
N ILE A 147 -7.89 -12.48 3.25
CA ILE A 147 -8.07 -11.59 4.41
C ILE A 147 -7.28 -10.30 4.20
N VAL A 148 -6.02 -10.39 3.77
CA VAL A 148 -5.16 -9.24 3.45
C VAL A 148 -5.81 -8.37 2.38
N GLN A 149 -6.30 -8.98 1.29
CA GLN A 149 -6.97 -8.25 0.22
C GLN A 149 -8.20 -7.51 0.72
N LYS A 150 -9.04 -8.16 1.52
CA LYS A 150 -10.23 -7.53 2.11
C LYS A 150 -9.86 -6.35 3.01
N GLY A 151 -8.78 -6.47 3.80
CA GLY A 151 -8.26 -5.37 4.62
C GLY A 151 -7.75 -4.20 3.76
N MET A 152 -7.03 -4.50 2.68
CA MET A 152 -6.56 -3.50 1.72
C MET A 152 -7.74 -2.79 1.04
N ASP A 153 -8.75 -3.51 0.59
CA ASP A 153 -9.93 -2.93 -0.06
C ASP A 153 -10.64 -1.94 0.88
N LYS A 154 -10.84 -2.33 2.14
CA LYS A 154 -11.43 -1.45 3.16
C LYS A 154 -10.56 -0.21 3.43
N LEU A 155 -9.24 -0.38 3.47
CA LEU A 155 -8.31 0.72 3.67
C LEU A 155 -8.35 1.72 2.50
N MET A 156 -8.64 1.26 1.29
CA MET A 156 -8.72 2.10 0.09
C MET A 156 -10.01 2.93 0.00
N GLU A 157 -11.08 2.55 0.69
CA GLU A 157 -12.38 3.21 0.59
C GLU A 157 -12.31 4.70 1.00
N GLY A 158 -12.89 5.57 0.18
CA GLY A 158 -13.00 7.00 0.45
C GLY A 158 -11.69 7.80 0.38
N ARG A 159 -10.61 7.22 -0.16
CA ARG A 159 -9.27 7.84 -0.19
C ARG A 159 -8.73 7.98 -1.60
N THR A 160 -7.77 8.88 -1.76
CA THR A 160 -6.91 8.90 -2.95
C THR A 160 -5.86 7.79 -2.78
N VAL A 161 -5.84 6.85 -3.72
CA VAL A 161 -4.97 5.67 -3.63
C VAL A 161 -4.06 5.59 -4.86
N PHE A 162 -2.77 5.43 -4.59
CA PHE A 162 -1.76 5.01 -5.56
C PHE A 162 -1.36 3.58 -5.25
N VAL A 163 -1.53 2.69 -6.20
CA VAL A 163 -1.20 1.27 -6.00
C VAL A 163 -0.18 0.80 -7.03
N ILE A 164 0.90 0.20 -6.56
CA ILE A 164 1.77 -0.63 -7.40
C ILE A 164 1.05 -1.97 -7.51
N ALA A 165 0.36 -2.17 -8.63
CA ALA A 165 -0.56 -3.27 -8.78
C ALA A 165 0.12 -4.48 -9.42
N HIS A 166 -0.01 -5.62 -8.76
CA HIS A 166 0.42 -6.93 -9.24
C HIS A 166 -0.77 -7.85 -9.52
N ARG A 167 -1.97 -7.44 -9.11
CA ARG A 167 -3.20 -8.21 -9.32
C ARG A 167 -4.06 -7.60 -10.41
N LEU A 168 -4.47 -8.44 -11.32
CA LEU A 168 -5.33 -8.02 -12.43
C LEU A 168 -6.63 -7.37 -11.96
N SER A 169 -7.25 -7.90 -10.90
CA SER A 169 -8.48 -7.33 -10.32
C SER A 169 -8.31 -5.91 -9.81
N THR A 170 -7.19 -5.60 -9.17
CA THR A 170 -6.88 -4.25 -8.69
C THR A 170 -6.67 -3.29 -9.86
N ILE A 171 -5.97 -3.74 -10.90
CA ILE A 171 -5.71 -2.95 -12.11
C ILE A 171 -7.02 -2.61 -12.80
N MET A 172 -7.85 -3.63 -13.08
CA MET A 172 -9.14 -3.46 -13.78
C MET A 172 -10.09 -2.50 -13.06
N ASN A 173 -10.11 -2.55 -11.72
CA ASN A 173 -10.99 -1.73 -10.87
C ASN A 173 -10.38 -0.37 -10.50
N SER A 174 -9.34 0.07 -11.18
CA SER A 174 -8.72 1.38 -10.97
C SER A 174 -9.33 2.44 -11.88
N ASP A 175 -9.53 3.65 -11.34
CA ASP A 175 -10.06 4.78 -12.11
C ASP A 175 -9.09 5.22 -13.22
N VAL A 176 -7.80 5.11 -12.92
CA VAL A 176 -6.72 5.41 -13.85
C VAL A 176 -5.64 4.34 -13.74
N ILE A 177 -5.21 3.86 -14.89
CA ILE A 177 -4.05 2.96 -15.04
C ILE A 177 -2.96 3.75 -15.72
N MET A 178 -1.76 3.72 -15.17
CA MET A 178 -0.56 4.32 -15.74
C MET A 178 0.43 3.19 -16.04
N VAL A 179 0.69 2.97 -17.30
CA VAL A 179 1.69 1.98 -17.76
C VAL A 179 3.04 2.67 -17.82
N LEU A 180 4.00 2.13 -17.09
CA LEU A 180 5.36 2.64 -17.03
C LEU A 180 6.30 1.75 -17.80
N ASP A 181 7.24 2.40 -18.49
CA ASP A 181 8.39 1.78 -19.11
C ASP A 181 9.59 2.72 -19.04
N HIS A 182 10.73 2.22 -18.55
CA HIS A 182 11.98 2.97 -18.42
C HIS A 182 11.81 4.38 -17.79
N GLY A 183 11.01 4.47 -16.71
CA GLY A 183 10.76 5.71 -15.97
C GLY A 183 9.81 6.68 -16.66
N ARG A 184 9.11 6.26 -17.71
CA ARG A 184 8.15 7.07 -18.45
C ARG A 184 6.76 6.45 -18.41
N ILE A 185 5.73 7.28 -18.34
CA ILE A 185 4.34 6.86 -18.54
C ILE A 185 4.12 6.77 -20.05
N ILE A 186 3.98 5.54 -20.56
CA ILE A 186 3.79 5.27 -22.00
C ILE A 186 2.31 5.17 -22.38
N GLU A 187 1.44 4.76 -21.43
CA GLU A 187 -0.01 4.69 -21.62
C GLU A 187 -0.73 5.17 -20.38
N ARG A 188 -1.89 5.80 -20.55
CA ARG A 188 -2.75 6.29 -19.47
C ARG A 188 -4.22 6.21 -19.86
N GLY A 189 -5.01 5.57 -19.02
CA GLY A 189 -6.46 5.46 -19.21
C GLY A 189 -7.10 4.58 -18.15
N ASN A 190 -8.37 4.27 -18.34
CA ASN A 190 -9.03 3.20 -17.62
C ASN A 190 -8.87 1.87 -18.36
N HIS A 191 -9.35 0.77 -17.76
CA HIS A 191 -9.26 -0.57 -18.31
C HIS A 191 -9.84 -0.67 -19.73
N GLU A 192 -11.06 -0.19 -19.95
CA GLU A 192 -11.75 -0.27 -21.23
C GLU A 192 -11.01 0.47 -22.35
N LYS A 193 -10.58 1.70 -22.05
CA LYS A 193 -9.83 2.54 -23.00
C LYS A 193 -8.53 1.86 -23.43
N LEU A 194 -7.74 1.40 -22.46
CA LEU A 194 -6.42 0.81 -22.76
C LEU A 194 -6.53 -0.55 -23.45
N LEU A 195 -7.58 -1.33 -23.19
CA LEU A 195 -7.86 -2.54 -23.97
C LEU A 195 -8.17 -2.21 -25.43
N ALA A 196 -8.99 -1.18 -25.65
CA ALA A 196 -9.38 -0.77 -27.02
C ALA A 196 -8.18 -0.24 -27.83
N GLU A 197 -7.20 0.39 -27.17
CA GLU A 197 -5.99 0.91 -27.79
C GLU A 197 -5.01 -0.22 -28.23
N LYS A 198 -5.15 -1.43 -27.69
CA LYS A 198 -4.34 -2.62 -28.02
C LYS A 198 -2.82 -2.40 -27.91
N GLY A 199 -2.42 -1.56 -26.95
CA GLY A 199 -1.02 -1.22 -26.69
C GLY A 199 -0.34 -2.18 -25.70
N THR A 200 0.63 -1.65 -24.95
CA THR A 200 1.39 -2.42 -23.94
C THR A 200 0.48 -2.96 -22.84
N TYR A 201 -0.53 -2.18 -22.38
CA TYR A 201 -1.49 -2.65 -21.40
C TYR A 201 -2.27 -3.87 -21.90
N TYR A 202 -2.71 -3.85 -23.15
CA TYR A 202 -3.41 -4.98 -23.75
C TYR A 202 -2.54 -6.24 -23.76
N GLN A 203 -1.26 -6.10 -24.07
CA GLN A 203 -0.31 -7.21 -24.07
C GLN A 203 -0.09 -7.77 -22.66
N LEU A 204 0.06 -6.90 -21.64
CA LEU A 204 0.15 -7.30 -20.24
C LEU A 204 -1.12 -8.04 -19.78
N TYR A 205 -2.28 -7.53 -20.16
CA TYR A 205 -3.58 -8.11 -19.79
C TYR A 205 -3.82 -9.48 -20.43
N THR A 206 -3.43 -9.66 -21.69
CA THR A 206 -3.63 -10.93 -22.43
C THR A 206 -2.56 -11.98 -22.16
N GLY A 207 -1.58 -11.70 -21.30
CA GLY A 207 -0.50 -12.62 -20.98
C GLY A 207 0.60 -12.69 -22.04
N ALA A 208 0.63 -11.75 -22.99
CA ALA A 208 1.72 -11.66 -23.98
C ALA A 208 3.03 -11.16 -23.35
N PHE A 209 2.95 -10.55 -22.15
CA PHE A 209 4.07 -10.24 -21.26
C PHE A 209 3.72 -10.68 -19.84
N GLU A 210 4.60 -11.41 -19.19
CA GLU A 210 4.45 -11.74 -17.79
C GLU A 210 4.73 -10.50 -16.93
N LEU A 211 3.85 -10.28 -15.93
CA LEU A 211 4.10 -9.33 -14.84
C LEU A 211 5.03 -10.06 -13.86
N GLU A 212 6.34 -10.09 -14.14
CA GLU A 212 7.34 -10.54 -13.18
C GLU A 212 7.58 -9.53 -12.06
#